data_a05d2307ffc9d5a6ddab3adc2da368fd
#
_entry.id   a05d2307ffc9d5a6ddab3adc2da368fd
#
_cell.length_a   1.000
_cell.length_b   1.000
_cell.length_c   1.000
_cell.angle_alpha   90.00
_cell.angle_beta   90.00
_cell.angle_gamma   90.00
#
_symmetry.space_group_name_H-M   'P 1'
#
loop_
_entity.id
_entity.type
_entity.pdbx_description
1 polymer ?
#
loop_
_entity_poly.entity_id
_entity_poly.type
_entity_poly.pdbx_seq_one_letter_code
_entity_poly.pdbx_strand_id
1 'polypeptide(L)'
;MGPPREARRSEVLRTLRSLEPELRAEGVRHVSVFGSVARGEDTVASDVDLALDLAPSSVPTGFQFVVYIDRLKRRLAAALSRNVDIVILPARRPELKEALSREAIPAF
;
A
#
# COMPACT_ATOMS: atom_id res chain seq x y z
N MET A 1 20.81 -12.95 -7.64
CA MET A 1 19.49 -13.36 -8.09
C MET A 1 18.46 -13.08 -7.00
N GLY A 2 17.37 -12.37 -7.32
CA GLY A 2 16.34 -12.08 -6.36
C GLY A 2 15.40 -13.26 -6.13
N PRO A 3 14.50 -13.18 -5.14
CA PRO A 3 13.50 -14.22 -4.91
C PRO A 3 12.53 -14.35 -6.09
N PRO A 4 11.84 -15.49 -6.24
CA PRO A 4 10.79 -15.66 -7.25
C PRO A 4 9.68 -14.64 -7.06
N ARG A 5 8.92 -14.37 -8.13
CA ARG A 5 7.83 -13.36 -8.11
C ARG A 5 6.80 -13.63 -7.04
N GLU A 6 6.35 -14.87 -6.90
CA GLU A 6 5.36 -15.25 -5.88
C GLU A 6 5.92 -15.02 -4.48
N ALA A 7 7.22 -15.30 -4.28
CA ALA A 7 7.86 -15.09 -2.97
C ALA A 7 7.93 -13.61 -2.65
N ARG A 8 8.23 -12.74 -3.62
CA ARG A 8 8.27 -11.29 -3.40
C ARG A 8 6.88 -10.74 -3.04
N ARG A 9 5.85 -11.15 -3.77
CA ARG A 9 4.47 -10.74 -3.49
C ARG A 9 4.04 -11.22 -2.11
N SER A 10 4.30 -12.48 -1.79
CA SER A 10 3.95 -13.04 -0.49
C SER A 10 4.67 -12.32 0.65
N GLU A 11 5.92 -11.96 0.44
CA GLU A 11 6.70 -11.22 1.43
C GLU A 11 6.12 -9.83 1.68
N VAL A 12 5.75 -9.11 0.63
CA VAL A 12 5.11 -7.81 0.76
C VAL A 12 3.81 -7.93 1.56
N LEU A 13 2.96 -8.89 1.19
CA LEU A 13 1.69 -9.10 1.89
C LEU A 13 1.90 -9.48 3.35
N ARG A 14 2.88 -10.34 3.63
CA ARG A 14 3.19 -10.75 5.01
C ARG A 14 3.65 -9.57 5.85
N THR A 15 4.55 -8.75 5.30
CA THR A 15 5.04 -7.56 5.99
C THR A 15 3.90 -6.61 6.31
N LEU A 16 3.03 -6.35 5.33
CA LEU A 16 1.88 -5.46 5.54
C LEU A 16 0.94 -6.01 6.60
N ARG A 17 0.66 -7.31 6.57
CA ARG A 17 -0.20 -7.94 7.57
C ARG A 17 0.38 -7.86 8.97
N SER A 18 1.70 -7.93 9.09
CA SER A 18 2.37 -7.81 10.39
C SER A 18 2.23 -6.41 10.98
N LEU A 19 1.98 -5.40 10.14
CA LEU A 19 1.81 -4.02 10.56
C LEU A 19 0.34 -3.65 10.81
N GLU A 20 -0.59 -4.57 10.61
CA GLU A 20 -2.02 -4.30 10.72
C GLU A 20 -2.42 -3.60 12.02
N PRO A 21 -2.03 -4.09 13.22
CA PRO A 21 -2.46 -3.44 14.45
C PRO A 21 -1.99 -1.99 14.54
N GLU A 22 -0.75 -1.72 14.14
CA GLU A 22 -0.17 -0.38 14.18
C GLU A 22 -0.84 0.55 13.18
N LEU A 23 -1.06 0.07 11.96
CA LEU A 23 -1.69 0.86 10.92
C LEU A 23 -3.15 1.16 11.26
N ARG A 24 -3.89 0.19 11.81
CA ARG A 24 -5.25 0.42 12.25
C ARG A 24 -5.32 1.45 13.38
N ALA A 25 -4.36 1.42 14.30
CA ALA A 25 -4.28 2.41 15.36
C ALA A 25 -4.06 3.82 14.82
N GLU A 26 -3.46 3.95 13.64
CA GLU A 26 -3.23 5.24 12.98
C GLU A 26 -4.35 5.66 12.04
N GLY A 27 -5.41 4.86 11.91
CA GLY A 27 -6.56 5.20 11.09
C GLY A 27 -6.64 4.50 9.75
N VAL A 28 -5.75 3.54 9.47
CA VAL A 28 -5.80 2.76 8.23
C VAL A 28 -6.71 1.55 8.44
N ARG A 29 -7.81 1.46 7.69
CA ARG A 29 -8.75 0.36 7.81
C ARG A 29 -8.36 -0.85 6.96
N HIS A 30 -7.94 -0.58 5.74
CA HIS A 30 -7.57 -1.64 4.78
C HIS A 30 -6.39 -1.20 3.95
N VAL A 31 -5.53 -2.17 3.60
CA VAL A 31 -4.41 -1.97 2.69
C VAL A 31 -4.47 -3.04 1.61
N SER A 32 -4.37 -2.63 0.35
CA SER A 32 -4.28 -3.55 -0.77
C SER A 32 -3.04 -3.25 -1.60
N VAL A 33 -2.47 -4.30 -2.19
CA VAL A 33 -1.35 -4.19 -3.13
C VAL A 33 -1.92 -4.24 -4.54
N PHE A 34 -1.46 -3.35 -5.42
CA PHE A 34 -1.84 -3.37 -6.83
C PHE A 34 -0.60 -3.11 -7.70
N GLY A 35 -0.80 -2.96 -9.00
CA GLY A 35 0.31 -2.68 -9.90
C GLY A 35 1.23 -3.88 -10.13
N SER A 36 2.49 -3.61 -10.42
CA SER A 36 3.43 -4.64 -10.86
C SER A 36 3.64 -5.75 -9.84
N VAL A 37 3.70 -5.43 -8.55
CA VAL A 37 3.85 -6.44 -7.51
C VAL A 37 2.66 -7.39 -7.49
N ALA A 38 1.44 -6.84 -7.57
CA ALA A 38 0.23 -7.66 -7.57
C ALA A 38 0.17 -8.58 -8.77
N ARG A 39 0.62 -8.09 -9.93
CA ARG A 39 0.65 -8.89 -11.16
C ARG A 39 1.83 -9.88 -11.24
N GLY A 40 2.78 -9.78 -10.32
CA GLY A 40 3.98 -10.60 -10.37
C GLY A 40 4.96 -10.18 -11.46
N GLU A 41 4.89 -8.93 -11.90
CA GLU A 41 5.72 -8.38 -12.97
C GLU A 41 6.82 -7.44 -12.46
N ASP A 42 6.93 -7.29 -11.15
CA ASP A 42 7.89 -6.37 -10.56
C ASP A 42 9.32 -6.91 -10.60
N THR A 43 10.26 -5.97 -10.46
CA THR A 43 11.65 -6.27 -10.16
C THR A 43 11.95 -5.76 -8.75
N VAL A 44 13.13 -6.07 -8.21
CA VAL A 44 13.53 -5.58 -6.89
C VAL A 44 13.65 -4.05 -6.86
N ALA A 45 13.76 -3.42 -8.03
CA ALA A 45 13.83 -1.96 -8.14
C ALA A 45 12.47 -1.30 -8.37
N SER A 46 11.41 -2.07 -8.60
CA SER A 46 10.06 -1.53 -8.82
C SER A 46 9.48 -0.97 -7.54
N ASP A 47 8.68 0.10 -7.67
CA ASP A 47 7.92 0.63 -6.54
C ASP A 47 6.81 -0.34 -6.17
N VAL A 48 6.43 -0.32 -4.90
CA VAL A 48 5.27 -1.07 -4.41
C VAL A 48 4.08 -0.13 -4.40
N ASP A 49 3.04 -0.47 -5.14
CA ASP A 49 1.82 0.33 -5.23
C ASP A 49 0.81 -0.15 -4.21
N LEU A 50 0.41 0.75 -3.31
CA LEU A 50 -0.51 0.44 -2.21
C LEU A 50 -1.75 1.33 -2.29
N ALA A 51 -2.91 0.72 -2.06
CA ALA A 51 -4.18 1.43 -1.93
C ALA A 51 -4.60 1.37 -0.45
N LEU A 52 -4.82 2.53 0.15
CA LEU A 52 -5.19 2.64 1.56
C LEU A 52 -6.62 3.13 1.70
N ASP A 53 -7.40 2.41 2.50
CA ASP A 53 -8.71 2.84 2.94
C ASP A 53 -8.57 3.40 4.36
N LEU A 54 -8.83 4.69 4.52
CA LEU A 54 -8.62 5.40 5.78
C LEU A 54 -9.96 5.65 6.46
N ALA A 55 -9.95 5.61 7.80
CA ALA A 55 -11.11 5.98 8.61
C ALA A 55 -11.16 7.51 8.70
N PRO A 56 -12.17 8.18 8.11
CA PRO A 56 -12.17 9.65 8.02
C PRO A 56 -12.08 10.35 9.37
N SER A 57 -12.70 9.78 10.39
CA SER A 57 -12.72 10.38 11.73
C SER A 57 -11.41 10.19 12.50
N SER A 58 -10.52 9.35 12.00
CA SER A 58 -9.28 8.97 12.70
C SER A 58 -8.03 9.56 12.06
N VAL A 59 -8.18 10.33 10.98
CA VAL A 59 -7.04 10.92 10.27
C VAL A 59 -7.14 12.43 10.29
N PRO A 60 -5.99 13.13 10.28
CA PRO A 60 -6.00 14.59 10.28
C PRO A 60 -6.48 15.14 8.94
N THR A 61 -6.76 16.46 8.92
CA THR A 61 -7.22 17.16 7.72
C THR A 61 -6.22 18.27 7.36
N GLY A 62 -6.39 18.83 6.16
CA GLY A 62 -5.58 19.94 5.69
C GLY A 62 -4.10 19.57 5.58
N PHE A 63 -3.24 20.50 5.96
CA PHE A 63 -1.79 20.29 5.88
C PHE A 63 -1.33 19.11 6.74
N GLN A 64 -1.96 18.89 7.86
CA GLN A 64 -1.65 17.76 8.73
C GLN A 64 -1.87 16.42 8.04
N PHE A 65 -2.83 16.36 7.12
CA PHE A 65 -3.05 15.16 6.33
C PHE A 65 -1.86 14.85 5.43
N VAL A 66 -1.28 15.89 4.81
CA VAL A 66 -0.09 15.73 3.98
C VAL A 66 1.07 15.16 4.79
N VAL A 67 1.29 15.68 5.99
CA VAL A 67 2.35 15.21 6.90
C VAL A 67 2.08 13.75 7.31
N TYR A 68 0.82 13.42 7.60
CA TYR A 68 0.40 12.08 7.99
C TYR A 68 0.70 11.06 6.86
N ILE A 69 0.33 11.38 5.62
CA ILE A 69 0.56 10.50 4.48
C ILE A 69 2.06 10.33 4.22
N ASP A 70 2.84 11.40 4.30
CA ASP A 70 4.29 11.31 4.10
C ASP A 70 4.92 10.38 5.13
N ARG A 71 4.50 10.48 6.38
CA ARG A 71 5.01 9.63 7.46
C ARG A 71 4.63 8.15 7.24
N LEU A 72 3.39 7.88 6.83
CA LEU A 72 2.97 6.53 6.48
C LEU A 72 3.81 5.97 5.34
N LYS A 73 4.00 6.76 4.31
CA LYS A 73 4.78 6.35 3.13
C LYS A 73 6.21 5.96 3.52
N ARG A 74 6.87 6.79 4.32
CA ARG A 74 8.24 6.53 4.77
C ARG A 74 8.31 5.27 5.61
N ARG A 75 7.36 5.08 6.49
CA ARG A 75 7.31 3.93 7.37
C ARG A 75 7.10 2.65 6.59
N LEU A 76 6.18 2.65 5.63
CA LEU A 76 5.91 1.49 4.78
C LEU A 76 7.12 1.20 3.89
N ALA A 77 7.76 2.23 3.33
CA ALA A 77 8.95 2.05 2.52
C ALA A 77 10.09 1.42 3.33
N ALA A 78 10.27 1.85 4.57
CA ALA A 78 11.29 1.27 5.45
C ALA A 78 10.98 -0.20 5.77
N ALA A 79 9.71 -0.51 6.04
CA ALA A 79 9.31 -1.87 6.37
C ALA A 79 9.46 -2.83 5.18
N LEU A 80 9.18 -2.34 3.97
CA LEU A 80 9.26 -3.14 2.75
C LEU A 80 10.63 -3.09 2.10
N SER A 81 11.51 -2.19 2.54
CA SER A 81 12.84 -1.95 1.95
C SER A 81 12.73 -1.59 0.46
N ARG A 82 11.69 -0.86 0.08
CA ARG A 82 11.42 -0.46 -1.30
C ARG A 82 10.65 0.86 -1.30
N ASN A 83 10.76 1.60 -2.40
CA ASN A 83 9.93 2.78 -2.58
C ASN A 83 8.47 2.36 -2.67
N VAL A 84 7.59 3.21 -2.14
CA VAL A 84 6.16 2.95 -2.04
C VAL A 84 5.40 4.10 -2.67
N ASP A 85 4.41 3.79 -3.51
CA ASP A 85 3.44 4.74 -4.00
C ASP A 85 2.10 4.46 -3.34
N ILE A 86 1.46 5.50 -2.83
CA ILE A 86 0.21 5.37 -2.08
C ILE A 86 -0.93 6.04 -2.84
N VAL A 87 -2.03 5.31 -2.99
CA VAL A 87 -3.31 5.84 -3.46
C VAL A 87 -4.29 5.77 -2.30
N ILE A 88 -4.97 6.88 -2.04
CA ILE A 88 -6.00 6.94 -1.00
C ILE A 88 -7.36 6.66 -1.64
N LEU A 89 -8.07 5.67 -1.09
CA LEU A 89 -9.38 5.30 -1.61
C LEU A 89 -10.47 6.23 -1.07
N PRO A 90 -11.53 6.47 -1.83
CA PRO A 90 -11.83 5.90 -3.15
C PRO A 90 -10.99 6.53 -4.25
N ALA A 91 -10.60 5.71 -5.23
CA ALA A 91 -9.87 6.19 -6.39
C ALA A 91 -10.78 7.07 -7.25
N ARG A 92 -10.26 8.20 -7.74
CA ARG A 92 -11.06 9.15 -8.51
C ARG A 92 -10.97 8.92 -10.01
N ARG A 93 -9.78 8.53 -10.49
CA ARG A 93 -9.59 8.29 -11.93
C ARG A 93 -10.17 6.94 -12.34
N PRO A 94 -10.98 6.90 -13.41
CA PRO A 94 -11.61 5.65 -13.85
C PRO A 94 -10.62 4.52 -14.16
N GLU A 95 -9.49 4.84 -14.78
CA GLU A 95 -8.47 3.85 -15.12
C GLU A 95 -7.91 3.19 -13.86
N LEU A 96 -7.68 3.98 -12.82
CA LEU A 96 -7.16 3.48 -11.56
C LEU A 96 -8.20 2.63 -10.83
N LYS A 97 -9.46 3.09 -10.84
CA LYS A 97 -10.58 2.32 -10.28
C LYS A 97 -10.67 0.93 -10.91
N GLU A 98 -10.59 0.90 -12.23
CA GLU A 98 -10.67 -0.35 -12.97
C GLU A 98 -9.48 -1.26 -12.67
N ALA A 99 -8.28 -0.71 -12.65
CA ALA A 99 -7.07 -1.47 -12.33
C ALA A 99 -7.17 -2.08 -10.92
N LEU A 100 -7.63 -1.28 -9.94
CA LEU A 100 -7.79 -1.76 -8.57
C LEU A 100 -8.81 -2.89 -8.49
N SER A 101 -9.93 -2.78 -9.21
CA SER A 101 -10.96 -3.81 -9.16
C SER A 101 -10.49 -5.13 -9.77
N ARG A 102 -9.58 -5.08 -10.74
CA ARG A 102 -9.07 -6.28 -11.41
C ARG A 102 -7.90 -6.93 -10.70
N GLU A 103 -7.01 -6.13 -10.13
CA GLU A 103 -5.71 -6.65 -9.70
C GLU A 103 -5.36 -6.45 -8.24
N ALA A 104 -6.11 -5.62 -7.49
CA ALA A 104 -5.76 -5.36 -6.11
C ALA A 104 -5.88 -6.61 -5.24
N ILE A 105 -4.86 -6.84 -4.42
CA ILE A 105 -4.82 -7.97 -3.50
C ILE A 105 -4.83 -7.41 -2.09
N PRO A 106 -5.86 -7.67 -1.28
CA PRO A 106 -5.89 -7.14 0.08
C PRO A 106 -4.84 -7.79 0.95
N ALA A 107 -4.11 -6.95 1.69
CA ALA A 107 -3.23 -7.41 2.75
C ALA A 107 -4.03 -7.62 4.03
N PHE A 108 -4.90 -6.65 4.30
CA PHE A 108 -5.83 -6.80 5.42
C PHE A 108 -7.05 -5.90 5.23
#